data_2f44cc4a4e102179821f55f25bd3f45e
#
_entry.id   2f44cc4a4e102179821f55f25bd3f45e
#
_cell.length_a   1.000
_cell.length_b   1.000
_cell.length_c   1.000
_cell.angle_alpha   90.00
_cell.angle_beta   90.00
_cell.angle_gamma   90.00
#
_symmetry.space_group_name_H-M   'P 1'
#
loop_
_entity.id
_entity.type
_entity.pdbx_description
1 polymer ?
#
loop_
_entity_poly.entity_id
_entity_poly.type
_entity_poly.pdbx_seq_one_letter_code
_entity_poly.pdbx_strand_id
1 'polypeptide(L)'
;MINRRMPAPTDPGQEGPPLVTYAETAMGTVFSLTLVPGGLPGRGLRSVLGAACATLHRADAVFSTWDRQSPVSRLRRGEALLGDLPPEVAEVAAECQAARRASGGWFDPWAMPGGFDPTGLVKGWAVERALAVLRRSGIAAAMVNGGGDLAAFGSPAPGRRWRVGIRHPWRADALAGIIEVGAAVATSGCYERGPHLIDPATGLASGRAASATVTGPSLAMADALATAVAVGGDDALAAVGRVAGYAAYLIRPDGSETGTGGITFVS
;
A
#
# COMPACT_ATOMS: atom_id res chain seq x y z
N MET A 1 17.11 18.17 -8.59
CA MET A 1 18.38 17.72 -7.96
C MET A 1 18.11 16.39 -7.29
N ILE A 2 18.64 15.31 -7.84
CA ILE A 2 18.40 13.93 -7.37
C ILE A 2 19.28 13.72 -6.15
N ASN A 3 18.69 13.64 -4.97
CA ASN A 3 19.41 13.40 -3.73
C ASN A 3 19.73 11.89 -3.61
N ARG A 4 20.93 11.49 -4.04
CA ARG A 4 21.48 10.15 -3.80
C ARG A 4 21.78 10.03 -2.30
N ARG A 5 20.87 9.40 -1.51
CA ARG A 5 21.26 8.89 -0.20
C ARG A 5 22.10 7.63 -0.41
N MET A 6 23.33 7.67 0.09
CA MET A 6 24.20 6.50 0.16
C MET A 6 23.58 5.43 1.07
N PRO A 7 23.68 4.15 0.70
CA PRO A 7 23.29 3.04 1.60
C PRO A 7 24.20 3.07 2.84
N ALA A 8 23.62 2.67 3.99
CA ALA A 8 24.37 2.46 5.23
C ALA A 8 25.44 1.38 5.01
N PRO A 9 26.59 1.43 5.73
CA PRO A 9 27.67 0.45 5.55
C PRO A 9 27.16 -0.94 5.89
N THR A 10 27.26 -1.85 4.92
CA THR A 10 27.00 -3.27 5.09
C THR A 10 28.22 -3.96 5.70
N ASP A 11 27.97 -4.87 6.63
CA ASP A 11 28.97 -5.78 7.20
C ASP A 11 29.68 -6.54 6.05
N PRO A 12 31.02 -6.52 5.93
CA PRO A 12 31.74 -7.04 4.76
C PRO A 12 31.74 -8.58 4.63
N GLY A 13 30.95 -9.31 5.44
CA GLY A 13 30.91 -10.78 5.45
C GLY A 13 29.74 -11.43 4.72
N GLN A 14 28.73 -10.70 4.23
CA GLN A 14 27.54 -11.25 3.56
C GLN A 14 27.05 -10.33 2.44
N GLU A 15 27.77 -10.24 1.35
CA GLU A 15 27.27 -9.60 0.13
C GLU A 15 26.17 -10.47 -0.48
N GLY A 16 24.93 -9.99 -0.38
CA GLY A 16 23.80 -10.52 -1.13
C GLY A 16 23.91 -10.16 -2.62
N PRO A 17 23.08 -10.76 -3.49
CA PRO A 17 23.04 -10.39 -4.90
C PRO A 17 22.75 -8.90 -5.05
N PRO A 18 23.30 -8.24 -6.10
CA PRO A 18 23.09 -6.81 -6.30
C PRO A 18 21.61 -6.49 -6.46
N LEU A 19 21.11 -5.54 -5.65
CA LEU A 19 19.75 -5.02 -5.76
C LEU A 19 19.69 -3.95 -6.85
N VAL A 20 18.67 -4.02 -7.69
CA VAL A 20 18.33 -2.98 -8.65
C VAL A 20 17.11 -2.23 -8.15
N THR A 21 17.19 -0.91 -8.07
CA THR A 21 16.08 -0.06 -7.69
C THR A 21 15.70 0.83 -8.86
N TYR A 22 14.40 0.85 -9.19
CA TYR A 22 13.80 1.70 -10.19
C TYR A 22 12.67 2.51 -9.55
N ALA A 23 12.50 3.77 -9.98
CA ALA A 23 11.45 4.66 -9.51
C ALA A 23 10.54 5.06 -10.66
N GLU A 24 9.23 5.03 -10.43
CA GLU A 24 8.18 5.40 -11.38
C GLU A 24 7.15 6.31 -10.69
N THR A 25 6.67 7.31 -11.42
CA THR A 25 5.63 8.22 -10.90
C THR A 25 4.27 7.84 -11.51
N ALA A 26 3.32 7.50 -10.66
CA ALA A 26 1.93 7.22 -11.04
C ALA A 26 1.01 7.50 -9.83
N MET A 27 -0.28 7.65 -10.05
CA MET A 27 -1.30 7.80 -8.99
C MET A 27 -0.96 8.91 -7.97
N GLY A 28 -0.29 9.98 -8.42
CA GLY A 28 0.12 11.11 -7.58
C GLY A 28 1.22 10.80 -6.56
N THR A 29 1.94 9.69 -6.70
CA THR A 29 3.05 9.30 -5.81
C THR A 29 4.21 8.68 -6.58
N VAL A 30 5.32 8.42 -5.89
CA VAL A 30 6.46 7.70 -6.45
C VAL A 30 6.42 6.26 -5.99
N PHE A 31 6.45 5.35 -6.96
CA PHE A 31 6.65 3.92 -6.72
C PHE A 31 8.13 3.59 -6.82
N SER A 32 8.66 2.86 -5.85
CA SER A 32 10.00 2.27 -5.92
C SER A 32 9.90 0.76 -6.08
N LEU A 33 10.58 0.23 -7.11
CA LEU A 33 10.66 -1.19 -7.40
C LEU A 33 12.09 -1.65 -7.09
N THR A 34 12.27 -2.41 -6.02
CA THR A 34 13.57 -2.95 -5.61
C THR A 34 13.59 -4.45 -5.91
N LEU A 35 14.56 -4.90 -6.71
CA LEU A 35 14.58 -6.23 -7.31
C LEU A 35 15.89 -6.96 -7.05
N VAL A 36 15.82 -8.28 -6.92
CA VAL A 36 16.90 -9.21 -7.16
C VAL A 36 16.68 -9.81 -8.56
N PRO A 37 17.44 -9.36 -9.59
CA PRO A 37 17.13 -9.68 -10.99
C PRO A 37 17.23 -11.17 -11.36
N GLY A 38 17.92 -11.98 -10.57
CA GLY A 38 18.24 -13.35 -10.95
C GLY A 38 19.15 -13.40 -12.18
N GLY A 39 18.89 -14.32 -13.10
CA GLY A 39 19.66 -14.47 -14.33
C GLY A 39 19.19 -13.63 -15.52
N LEU A 40 18.30 -12.65 -15.32
CA LEU A 40 17.75 -11.86 -16.42
C LEU A 40 18.81 -10.88 -17.01
N PRO A 41 19.05 -10.90 -18.33
CA PRO A 41 19.94 -9.93 -18.96
C PRO A 41 19.31 -8.52 -18.92
N GLY A 42 20.17 -7.49 -18.99
CA GLY A 42 19.74 -6.09 -18.80
C GLY A 42 18.60 -5.61 -19.75
N ARG A 43 18.51 -6.13 -20.97
CA ARG A 43 17.38 -5.84 -21.89
C ARG A 43 16.08 -6.47 -21.39
N GLY A 44 16.15 -7.72 -20.91
CA GLY A 44 15.00 -8.41 -20.31
C GLY A 44 14.51 -7.68 -19.07
N LEU A 45 15.41 -7.25 -18.18
CA LEU A 45 15.06 -6.50 -17.00
C LEU A 45 14.32 -5.19 -17.32
N ARG A 46 14.78 -4.42 -18.30
CA ARG A 46 14.08 -3.18 -18.72
C ARG A 46 12.67 -3.45 -19.26
N SER A 47 12.51 -4.51 -20.04
CA SER A 47 11.19 -4.91 -20.56
C SER A 47 10.23 -5.30 -19.42
N VAL A 48 10.71 -6.05 -18.45
CA VAL A 48 9.92 -6.49 -17.28
C VAL A 48 9.53 -5.30 -16.40
N LEU A 49 10.47 -4.37 -16.14
CA LEU A 49 10.18 -3.15 -15.41
C LEU A 49 9.14 -2.29 -16.13
N GLY A 50 9.29 -2.11 -17.45
CA GLY A 50 8.30 -1.39 -18.26
C GLY A 50 6.90 -2.02 -18.18
N ALA A 51 6.82 -3.35 -18.23
CA ALA A 51 5.53 -4.05 -18.10
C ALA A 51 4.93 -3.91 -16.69
N ALA A 52 5.76 -3.92 -15.62
CA ALA A 52 5.28 -3.68 -14.25
C ALA A 52 4.79 -2.24 -14.09
N CYS A 53 5.53 -1.24 -14.59
CA CYS A 53 5.12 0.17 -14.56
C CYS A 53 3.84 0.41 -15.36
N ALA A 54 3.64 -0.28 -16.50
CA ALA A 54 2.41 -0.18 -17.28
C ALA A 54 1.16 -0.56 -16.47
N THR A 55 1.27 -1.50 -15.50
CA THR A 55 0.14 -1.83 -14.62
C THR A 55 -0.19 -0.68 -13.65
N LEU A 56 0.82 0.05 -13.17
CA LEU A 56 0.63 1.22 -12.31
C LEU A 56 -0.06 2.36 -13.08
N HIS A 57 0.41 2.65 -14.30
CA HIS A 57 -0.22 3.65 -15.17
C HIS A 57 -1.63 3.26 -15.59
N ARG A 58 -1.88 1.96 -15.82
CA ARG A 58 -3.24 1.47 -16.10
C ARG A 58 -4.17 1.72 -14.91
N ALA A 59 -3.71 1.42 -13.69
CA ALA A 59 -4.48 1.70 -12.47
C ALA A 59 -4.77 3.20 -12.33
N ASP A 60 -3.77 4.05 -12.56
CA ASP A 60 -3.92 5.52 -12.53
C ASP A 60 -5.00 5.97 -13.51
N ALA A 61 -4.92 5.54 -14.77
CA ALA A 61 -5.88 5.92 -15.81
C ALA A 61 -7.32 5.44 -15.52
N VAL A 62 -7.49 4.26 -14.91
CA VAL A 62 -8.82 3.69 -14.63
C VAL A 62 -9.45 4.27 -13.36
N PHE A 63 -8.63 4.47 -12.32
CA PHE A 63 -9.13 4.78 -10.98
C PHE A 63 -8.88 6.22 -10.51
N SER A 64 -8.34 7.09 -11.36
CA SER A 64 -8.15 8.50 -11.03
C SER A 64 -9.48 9.17 -10.71
N THR A 65 -9.63 9.69 -9.50
CA THR A 65 -10.78 10.51 -9.10
C THR A 65 -10.61 11.98 -9.51
N TRP A 66 -9.42 12.36 -10.00
CA TRP A 66 -9.09 13.70 -10.48
C TRP A 66 -9.29 13.86 -11.99
N ASP A 67 -9.02 12.80 -12.76
CA ASP A 67 -9.33 12.79 -14.20
C ASP A 67 -10.83 12.55 -14.39
N ARG A 68 -11.52 13.60 -14.90
CA ARG A 68 -12.96 13.53 -15.18
C ARG A 68 -13.35 12.46 -16.20
N GLN A 69 -12.42 12.07 -17.08
CA GLN A 69 -12.66 11.07 -18.14
C GLN A 69 -12.37 9.65 -17.67
N SER A 70 -11.75 9.46 -16.50
CA SER A 70 -11.48 8.12 -16.00
C SER A 70 -12.76 7.30 -15.81
N PRO A 71 -12.69 5.97 -15.97
CA PRO A 71 -13.82 5.08 -15.71
C PRO A 71 -14.44 5.28 -14.34
N VAL A 72 -13.65 5.38 -13.26
CA VAL A 72 -14.18 5.57 -11.91
C VAL A 72 -14.85 6.94 -11.74
N SER A 73 -14.31 8.00 -12.33
CA SER A 73 -14.93 9.32 -12.26
C SER A 73 -16.27 9.39 -13.01
N ARG A 74 -16.40 8.68 -14.12
CA ARG A 74 -17.67 8.55 -14.86
C ARG A 74 -18.69 7.75 -14.06
N LEU A 75 -18.28 6.67 -13.39
CA LEU A 75 -19.13 5.90 -12.47
C LEU A 75 -19.64 6.78 -11.33
N ARG A 76 -18.74 7.54 -10.68
CA ARG A 76 -19.08 8.48 -9.58
C ARG A 76 -20.14 9.49 -9.95
N ARG A 77 -20.14 9.98 -11.20
CA ARG A 77 -21.13 10.96 -11.70
C ARG A 77 -22.38 10.31 -12.28
N GLY A 78 -22.51 8.99 -12.25
CA GLY A 78 -23.63 8.25 -12.85
C GLY A 78 -23.66 8.29 -14.39
N GLU A 79 -22.54 8.62 -15.03
CA GLU A 79 -22.39 8.68 -16.50
C GLU A 79 -22.09 7.31 -17.13
N ALA A 80 -21.83 6.31 -16.32
CA ALA A 80 -21.60 4.93 -16.75
C ALA A 80 -22.08 3.95 -15.67
N LEU A 81 -22.54 2.78 -16.08
CA LEU A 81 -22.83 1.68 -15.14
C LEU A 81 -21.57 0.81 -14.99
N LEU A 82 -21.50 0.09 -13.86
CA LEU A 82 -20.35 -0.76 -13.55
C LEU A 82 -20.05 -1.78 -14.66
N GLY A 83 -21.10 -2.34 -15.30
CA GLY A 83 -20.97 -3.31 -16.38
C GLY A 83 -20.44 -2.74 -17.72
N ASP A 84 -20.46 -1.41 -17.89
CA ASP A 84 -19.97 -0.73 -19.08
C ASP A 84 -18.49 -0.32 -18.97
N LEU A 85 -17.88 -0.56 -17.80
CA LEU A 85 -16.53 -0.13 -17.47
C LEU A 85 -15.52 -1.28 -17.64
N PRO A 86 -14.23 -0.97 -17.69
CA PRO A 86 -13.20 -2.00 -17.69
C PRO A 86 -13.37 -2.98 -16.52
N PRO A 87 -13.12 -4.29 -16.71
CA PRO A 87 -13.40 -5.34 -15.73
C PRO A 87 -12.66 -5.13 -14.41
N GLU A 88 -11.54 -4.41 -14.44
CA GLU A 88 -10.79 -4.03 -13.22
C GLU A 88 -11.63 -3.21 -12.25
N VAL A 89 -12.60 -2.42 -12.72
CA VAL A 89 -13.48 -1.61 -11.86
C VAL A 89 -14.40 -2.51 -11.05
N ALA A 90 -14.98 -3.54 -11.68
CA ALA A 90 -15.81 -4.52 -10.98
C ALA A 90 -15.00 -5.37 -9.99
N GLU A 91 -13.78 -5.75 -10.36
CA GLU A 91 -12.86 -6.46 -9.48
C GLU A 91 -12.55 -5.64 -8.21
N VAL A 92 -12.11 -4.39 -8.38
CA VAL A 92 -11.82 -3.49 -7.26
C VAL A 92 -13.07 -3.20 -6.42
N ALA A 93 -14.25 -3.04 -7.04
CA ALA A 93 -15.48 -2.86 -6.30
C ALA A 93 -15.82 -4.08 -5.42
N ALA A 94 -15.57 -5.29 -5.90
CA ALA A 94 -15.76 -6.51 -5.11
C ALA A 94 -14.77 -6.59 -3.93
N GLU A 95 -13.49 -6.24 -4.14
CA GLU A 95 -12.49 -6.16 -3.06
C GLU A 95 -12.85 -5.07 -2.04
N CYS A 96 -13.30 -3.91 -2.50
CA CYS A 96 -13.82 -2.84 -1.64
C CYS A 96 -14.99 -3.32 -0.76
N GLN A 97 -15.90 -4.08 -1.33
CA GLN A 97 -17.03 -4.65 -0.57
C GLN A 97 -16.56 -5.67 0.48
N ALA A 98 -15.52 -6.45 0.17
CA ALA A 98 -14.92 -7.36 1.14
C ALA A 98 -14.22 -6.60 2.27
N ALA A 99 -13.45 -5.56 1.95
CA ALA A 99 -12.77 -4.70 2.92
C ALA A 99 -13.78 -3.95 3.82
N ARG A 100 -14.88 -3.45 3.25
CA ARG A 100 -15.97 -2.83 4.01
C ARG A 100 -16.54 -3.78 5.06
N ARG A 101 -16.82 -5.04 4.69
CA ARG A 101 -17.30 -6.05 5.66
C ARG A 101 -16.25 -6.38 6.70
N ALA A 102 -15.00 -6.59 6.28
CA ALA A 102 -13.88 -6.94 7.16
C ALA A 102 -13.57 -5.86 8.19
N SER A 103 -13.67 -4.58 7.80
CA SER A 103 -13.45 -3.44 8.68
C SER A 103 -14.66 -3.10 9.58
N GLY A 104 -15.79 -3.79 9.43
CA GLY A 104 -17.02 -3.41 10.15
C GLY A 104 -17.61 -2.08 9.68
N GLY A 105 -17.33 -1.68 8.45
CA GLY A 105 -17.83 -0.44 7.83
C GLY A 105 -16.94 0.79 8.04
N TRP A 106 -15.83 0.69 8.77
CA TRP A 106 -14.87 1.80 8.94
C TRP A 106 -14.15 2.19 7.64
N PHE A 107 -14.05 1.26 6.70
CA PHE A 107 -13.71 1.52 5.31
C PHE A 107 -14.97 1.38 4.45
N ASP A 108 -15.49 2.46 3.91
CA ASP A 108 -16.65 2.45 3.01
C ASP A 108 -16.44 3.41 1.84
N PRO A 109 -15.95 2.92 0.69
CA PRO A 109 -15.71 3.76 -0.48
C PRO A 109 -17.00 4.31 -1.11
N TRP A 110 -18.18 3.75 -0.82
CA TRP A 110 -19.45 4.28 -1.33
C TRP A 110 -19.99 5.46 -0.51
N ALA A 111 -19.55 5.60 0.73
CA ALA A 111 -19.92 6.71 1.61
C ALA A 111 -19.05 7.97 1.40
N MET A 112 -18.11 7.91 0.46
CA MET A 112 -17.20 9.05 0.22
C MET A 112 -17.92 10.20 -0.51
N PRO A 113 -17.51 11.45 -0.26
CA PRO A 113 -18.04 12.62 -0.97
C PRO A 113 -17.90 12.45 -2.50
N GLY A 114 -19.01 12.56 -3.20
CA GLY A 114 -19.07 12.35 -4.65
C GLY A 114 -19.22 10.89 -5.10
N GLY A 115 -19.50 9.96 -4.18
CA GLY A 115 -19.77 8.54 -4.47
C GLY A 115 -18.54 7.64 -4.43
N PHE A 116 -18.61 6.52 -5.14
CA PHE A 116 -17.60 5.45 -5.07
C PHE A 116 -16.17 5.95 -5.25
N ASP A 117 -15.37 5.85 -4.21
CA ASP A 117 -13.96 6.24 -4.19
C ASP A 117 -13.07 5.11 -3.64
N PRO A 118 -12.46 4.31 -4.52
CA PRO A 118 -11.66 3.16 -4.11
C PRO A 118 -10.20 3.51 -3.78
N THR A 119 -9.82 4.78 -3.68
CA THR A 119 -8.41 5.21 -3.58
C THR A 119 -7.68 4.68 -2.35
N GLY A 120 -8.39 4.36 -1.26
CA GLY A 120 -7.82 3.72 -0.07
C GLY A 120 -7.62 2.21 -0.19
N LEU A 121 -7.75 1.62 -1.39
CA LEU A 121 -7.50 0.21 -1.69
C LEU A 121 -6.69 0.04 -2.99
N VAL A 122 -6.98 0.89 -3.98
CA VAL A 122 -6.47 0.75 -5.35
C VAL A 122 -4.95 0.85 -5.42
N LYS A 123 -4.32 1.61 -4.54
CA LYS A 123 -2.87 1.73 -4.52
C LYS A 123 -2.21 0.39 -4.19
N GLY A 124 -2.71 -0.29 -3.16
CA GLY A 124 -2.31 -1.65 -2.80
C GLY A 124 -2.57 -2.65 -3.93
N TRP A 125 -3.74 -2.59 -4.55
CA TRP A 125 -4.10 -3.43 -5.70
C TRP A 125 -3.15 -3.23 -6.89
N ALA A 126 -2.77 -1.99 -7.22
CA ALA A 126 -1.85 -1.69 -8.30
C ALA A 126 -0.43 -2.24 -8.04
N VAL A 127 0.07 -2.10 -6.81
CA VAL A 127 1.35 -2.68 -6.37
C VAL A 127 1.35 -4.20 -6.54
N GLU A 128 0.28 -4.89 -6.14
CA GLU A 128 0.17 -6.34 -6.28
C GLU A 128 0.18 -6.77 -7.76
N ARG A 129 -0.46 -6.02 -8.65
CA ARG A 129 -0.43 -6.26 -10.10
C ARG A 129 0.98 -6.10 -10.66
N ALA A 130 1.71 -5.05 -10.26
CA ALA A 130 3.10 -4.86 -10.66
C ALA A 130 3.99 -6.00 -10.16
N LEU A 131 3.85 -6.41 -8.89
CA LEU A 131 4.57 -7.55 -8.32
C LEU A 131 4.26 -8.86 -9.03
N ALA A 132 3.00 -9.08 -9.42
CA ALA A 132 2.61 -10.27 -10.17
C ALA A 132 3.30 -10.34 -11.54
N VAL A 133 3.49 -9.20 -12.22
CA VAL A 133 4.28 -9.13 -13.46
C VAL A 133 5.74 -9.52 -13.20
N LEU A 134 6.37 -8.93 -12.17
CA LEU A 134 7.75 -9.23 -11.81
C LEU A 134 7.95 -10.71 -11.49
N ARG A 135 7.05 -11.29 -10.68
CA ARG A 135 7.11 -12.71 -10.29
C ARG A 135 6.99 -13.63 -11.50
N ARG A 136 6.03 -13.40 -12.39
CA ARG A 136 5.84 -14.21 -13.63
C ARG A 136 6.99 -14.09 -14.62
N SER A 137 7.76 -13.00 -14.55
CA SER A 137 8.92 -12.77 -15.42
C SER A 137 10.22 -13.39 -14.94
N GLY A 138 10.19 -14.18 -13.86
CA GLY A 138 11.38 -14.89 -13.34
C GLY A 138 12.29 -14.03 -12.45
N ILE A 139 11.82 -12.88 -11.95
CA ILE A 139 12.50 -12.11 -10.91
C ILE A 139 12.55 -12.97 -9.64
N ALA A 140 13.75 -13.12 -9.05
CA ALA A 140 13.95 -13.98 -7.88
C ALA A 140 13.29 -13.42 -6.61
N ALA A 141 13.41 -12.10 -6.40
CA ALA A 141 12.79 -11.42 -5.28
C ALA A 141 12.51 -9.95 -5.67
N ALA A 142 11.43 -9.40 -5.16
CA ALA A 142 11.10 -7.99 -5.37
C ALA A 142 10.29 -7.42 -4.21
N MET A 143 10.46 -6.12 -4.01
CA MET A 143 9.60 -5.27 -3.19
C MET A 143 9.17 -4.06 -4.03
N VAL A 144 7.87 -3.79 -4.08
CA VAL A 144 7.31 -2.58 -4.67
C VAL A 144 6.66 -1.77 -3.56
N ASN A 145 7.06 -0.50 -3.46
CA ASN A 145 6.55 0.46 -2.48
C ASN A 145 5.94 1.65 -3.22
N GLY A 146 4.68 1.94 -2.95
CA GLY A 146 3.95 3.09 -3.47
C GLY A 146 3.53 4.03 -2.34
N GLY A 147 4.38 5.02 -2.02
CA GLY A 147 4.06 6.03 -1.00
C GLY A 147 3.91 5.49 0.43
N GLY A 148 4.65 4.44 0.78
CA GLY A 148 4.60 3.83 2.12
C GLY A 148 3.84 2.50 2.18
N ASP A 149 2.98 2.20 1.18
CA ASP A 149 2.32 0.91 1.05
C ASP A 149 3.15 0.00 0.16
N LEU A 150 3.49 -1.15 0.67
CA LEU A 150 4.42 -2.04 0.00
C LEU A 150 4.02 -3.51 0.10
N ALA A 151 4.39 -4.24 -0.93
CA ALA A 151 4.36 -5.69 -0.89
C ALA A 151 5.66 -6.25 -1.45
N ALA A 152 5.98 -7.48 -1.07
CA ALA A 152 7.22 -8.12 -1.43
C ALA A 152 7.04 -9.64 -1.64
N PHE A 153 7.97 -10.21 -2.40
CA PHE A 153 8.15 -11.65 -2.48
C PHE A 153 9.64 -12.01 -2.55
N GLY A 154 9.94 -13.27 -2.25
CA GLY A 154 11.32 -13.76 -2.20
C GLY A 154 12.13 -13.09 -1.09
N SER A 155 13.44 -13.27 -1.14
CA SER A 155 14.38 -12.75 -0.14
C SER A 155 15.41 -11.82 -0.79
N PRO A 156 15.74 -10.66 -0.19
CA PRO A 156 16.75 -9.75 -0.74
C PRO A 156 18.15 -10.36 -0.74
N ALA A 157 18.42 -11.31 0.17
CA ALA A 157 19.63 -12.10 0.26
C ALA A 157 19.37 -13.42 1.02
N PRO A 158 20.21 -14.44 0.90
CA PRO A 158 20.08 -15.69 1.64
C PRO A 158 19.92 -15.45 3.14
N GLY A 159 18.91 -16.07 3.77
CA GLY A 159 18.61 -15.94 5.20
C GLY A 159 18.10 -14.57 5.65
N ARG A 160 17.88 -13.61 4.74
CA ARG A 160 17.37 -12.28 5.07
C ARG A 160 15.92 -12.12 4.63
N ARG A 161 15.13 -11.41 5.44
CA ARG A 161 13.79 -10.95 5.07
C ARG A 161 13.84 -9.49 4.64
N TRP A 162 12.85 -9.07 3.83
CA TRP A 162 12.61 -7.65 3.58
C TRP A 162 12.27 -6.96 4.90
N ARG A 163 12.81 -5.76 5.10
CA ARG A 163 12.54 -4.95 6.29
C ARG A 163 12.09 -3.56 5.86
N VAL A 164 11.15 -3.00 6.61
CA VAL A 164 10.63 -1.66 6.37
C VAL A 164 10.51 -0.90 7.67
N GLY A 165 10.83 0.40 7.62
CA GLY A 165 10.62 1.31 8.73
C GLY A 165 9.21 1.91 8.72
N ILE A 166 8.51 1.86 9.83
CA ILE A 166 7.28 2.63 10.07
C ILE A 166 7.72 4.05 10.44
N ARG A 167 7.32 5.04 9.66
CA ARG A 167 7.67 6.45 9.93
C ARG A 167 7.01 6.94 11.21
N HIS A 168 7.76 7.71 11.99
CA HIS A 168 7.21 8.37 13.16
C HIS A 168 6.32 9.56 12.73
N PRO A 169 5.06 9.65 13.16
CA PRO A 169 4.10 10.61 12.61
C PRO A 169 4.46 12.09 12.83
N TRP A 170 5.26 12.41 13.83
CA TRP A 170 5.64 13.80 14.15
C TRP A 170 7.14 14.10 13.99
N ARG A 171 7.98 13.09 13.75
CA ARG A 171 9.42 13.24 13.58
C ARG A 171 9.82 12.64 12.23
N ALA A 172 9.97 13.50 11.22
CA ALA A 172 10.22 13.09 9.84
C ALA A 172 11.55 12.32 9.64
N ASP A 173 12.49 12.49 10.56
CA ASP A 173 13.83 11.87 10.60
C ASP A 173 13.87 10.60 11.47
N ALA A 174 12.74 10.21 12.10
CA ALA A 174 12.66 9.07 12.99
C ALA A 174 11.72 7.98 12.48
N LEU A 175 11.96 6.76 12.94
CA LEU A 175 11.06 5.62 12.77
C LEU A 175 10.37 5.32 14.10
N ALA A 176 9.10 4.95 14.03
CA ALA A 176 8.36 4.38 15.16
C ALA A 176 8.79 2.92 15.40
N GLY A 177 9.23 2.23 14.35
CA GLY A 177 9.76 0.87 14.45
C GLY A 177 10.21 0.36 13.09
N ILE A 178 10.87 -0.78 13.11
CA ILE A 178 11.25 -1.55 11.91
C ILE A 178 10.55 -2.89 12.01
N ILE A 179 9.94 -3.34 10.92
CA ILE A 179 9.26 -4.63 10.85
C ILE A 179 9.80 -5.49 9.71
N GLU A 180 9.72 -6.81 9.86
CA GLU A 180 9.93 -7.73 8.75
C GLU A 180 8.67 -7.86 7.91
N VAL A 181 8.85 -7.79 6.58
CA VAL A 181 7.76 -7.90 5.62
C VAL A 181 7.51 -9.36 5.30
N GLY A 182 6.36 -9.88 5.71
CA GLY A 182 5.91 -11.23 5.35
C GLY A 182 5.42 -11.28 3.90
N ALA A 183 4.47 -10.40 3.57
CA ALA A 183 3.92 -10.25 2.22
C ALA A 183 3.59 -8.78 1.91
N ALA A 184 2.78 -8.12 2.73
CA ALA A 184 2.31 -6.77 2.52
C ALA A 184 2.29 -5.94 3.81
N VAL A 185 2.50 -4.64 3.67
CA VAL A 185 2.41 -3.62 4.72
C VAL A 185 1.81 -2.36 4.13
N ALA A 186 0.79 -1.80 4.76
CA ALA A 186 0.21 -0.51 4.42
C ALA A 186 0.16 0.40 5.65
N THR A 187 0.32 1.70 5.43
CA THR A 187 0.23 2.69 6.51
C THR A 187 -0.60 3.88 6.08
N SER A 188 -1.64 4.19 6.86
CA SER A 188 -2.49 5.36 6.69
C SER A 188 -2.33 6.30 7.89
N GLY A 189 -2.41 7.61 7.63
CA GLY A 189 -2.31 8.62 8.68
C GLY A 189 -2.52 10.03 8.15
N CYS A 190 -2.86 10.95 9.04
CA CYS A 190 -3.14 12.34 8.67
C CYS A 190 -1.87 13.20 8.53
N TYR A 191 -0.70 12.68 8.90
CA TYR A 191 0.55 13.45 8.96
C TYR A 191 1.15 13.79 7.59
N GLU A 192 0.79 13.04 6.51
CA GLU A 192 1.34 13.30 5.17
C GLU A 192 0.51 14.28 4.34
N ARG A 193 -0.83 14.23 4.47
CA ARG A 193 -1.78 14.95 3.59
C ARG A 193 -2.82 15.77 4.36
N GLY A 194 -2.65 15.92 5.69
CA GLY A 194 -3.64 16.56 6.54
C GLY A 194 -4.93 15.71 6.71
N PRO A 195 -6.04 16.31 7.16
CA PRO A 195 -7.28 15.60 7.50
C PRO A 195 -8.08 15.20 6.24
N HIS A 196 -7.59 14.20 5.51
CA HIS A 196 -8.21 13.69 4.27
C HIS A 196 -8.98 12.38 4.45
N LEU A 197 -8.82 11.72 5.60
CA LEU A 197 -9.49 10.46 5.91
C LEU A 197 -10.89 10.76 6.44
N ILE A 198 -11.91 10.33 5.72
CA ILE A 198 -13.31 10.64 6.03
C ILE A 198 -13.93 9.46 6.81
N ASP A 199 -14.60 9.78 7.91
CA ASP A 199 -15.43 8.84 8.65
C ASP A 199 -16.72 8.58 7.85
N PRO A 200 -16.96 7.34 7.39
CA PRO A 200 -18.11 7.00 6.56
C PRO A 200 -19.47 7.25 7.24
N ALA A 201 -19.51 7.22 8.57
CA ALA A 201 -20.75 7.43 9.33
C ALA A 201 -21.13 8.90 9.45
N THR A 202 -20.16 9.80 9.46
CA THR A 202 -20.39 11.23 9.70
C THR A 202 -20.13 12.10 8.46
N GLY A 203 -19.37 11.59 7.48
CA GLY A 203 -18.90 12.35 6.33
C GLY A 203 -17.83 13.41 6.67
N LEU A 204 -17.32 13.41 7.91
CA LEU A 204 -16.33 14.37 8.38
C LEU A 204 -14.93 13.72 8.44
N ALA A 205 -13.91 14.58 8.40
CA ALA A 205 -12.53 14.13 8.56
C ALA A 205 -12.32 13.53 9.97
N SER A 206 -11.69 12.35 10.03
CA SER A 206 -11.33 11.70 11.28
C SER A 206 -9.93 12.12 11.74
N GLY A 207 -9.77 12.28 13.06
CA GLY A 207 -8.50 12.52 13.76
C GLY A 207 -8.20 11.48 14.83
N ARG A 208 -8.79 10.27 14.74
CA ARG A 208 -8.68 9.24 15.79
C ARG A 208 -7.32 8.53 15.82
N ALA A 209 -6.55 8.62 14.74
CA ALA A 209 -5.21 8.06 14.68
C ALA A 209 -4.21 9.06 14.11
N ALA A 210 -3.00 9.07 14.65
CA ALA A 210 -1.85 9.73 14.03
C ALA A 210 -1.28 8.84 12.91
N SER A 211 -1.16 7.53 13.17
CA SER A 211 -0.69 6.54 12.18
C SER A 211 -1.32 5.18 12.46
N ALA A 212 -1.69 4.47 11.42
CA ALA A 212 -2.20 3.10 11.46
C ALA A 212 -1.47 2.25 10.42
N THR A 213 -0.75 1.23 10.86
CA THR A 213 -0.04 0.28 10.01
C THR A 213 -0.71 -1.07 10.07
N VAL A 214 -0.97 -1.68 8.91
CA VAL A 214 -1.54 -3.03 8.79
C VAL A 214 -0.61 -3.91 7.97
N THR A 215 -0.36 -5.13 8.46
CA THR A 215 0.36 -6.19 7.76
C THR A 215 -0.59 -7.31 7.40
N GLY A 216 -0.35 -8.01 6.28
CA GLY A 216 -1.20 -9.13 5.90
C GLY A 216 -0.80 -9.76 4.56
N PRO A 217 -1.57 -10.74 4.07
CA PRO A 217 -1.27 -11.45 2.83
C PRO A 217 -1.57 -10.65 1.55
N SER A 218 -2.52 -9.72 1.59
CA SER A 218 -2.89 -8.85 0.47
C SER A 218 -2.66 -7.38 0.83
N LEU A 219 -1.99 -6.64 -0.06
CA LEU A 219 -1.75 -5.21 0.12
C LEU A 219 -3.01 -4.39 -0.13
N ALA A 220 -3.83 -4.77 -1.11
CA ALA A 220 -5.10 -4.10 -1.36
C ALA A 220 -5.99 -4.10 -0.10
N MET A 221 -6.12 -5.25 0.53
CA MET A 221 -6.86 -5.36 1.79
C MET A 221 -6.15 -4.65 2.93
N ALA A 222 -4.81 -4.75 3.05
CA ALA A 222 -4.05 -4.05 4.10
C ALA A 222 -4.18 -2.53 4.00
N ASP A 223 -4.17 -1.95 2.79
CA ASP A 223 -4.36 -0.51 2.52
C ASP A 223 -5.75 -0.05 3.00
N ALA A 224 -6.80 -0.80 2.62
CA ALA A 224 -8.16 -0.53 3.09
C ALA A 224 -8.32 -0.66 4.61
N LEU A 225 -7.72 -1.69 5.22
CA LEU A 225 -7.77 -1.89 6.67
C LEU A 225 -6.95 -0.85 7.43
N ALA A 226 -5.79 -0.40 6.89
CA ALA A 226 -5.03 0.69 7.46
C ALA A 226 -5.83 2.00 7.44
N THR A 227 -6.52 2.28 6.33
CA THR A 227 -7.47 3.40 6.24
C THR A 227 -8.59 3.26 7.28
N ALA A 228 -9.19 2.07 7.43
CA ALA A 228 -10.22 1.82 8.43
C ALA A 228 -9.73 2.09 9.86
N VAL A 229 -8.53 1.59 10.24
CA VAL A 229 -7.96 1.83 11.57
C VAL A 229 -7.61 3.30 11.77
N ALA A 230 -7.10 3.98 10.74
CA ALA A 230 -6.82 5.41 10.82
C ALA A 230 -8.09 6.24 11.04
N VAL A 231 -9.22 5.83 10.47
CA VAL A 231 -10.53 6.48 10.63
C VAL A 231 -11.19 6.14 11.95
N GLY A 232 -11.26 4.85 12.30
CA GLY A 232 -12.05 4.35 13.43
C GLY A 232 -11.27 4.21 14.75
N GLY A 233 -9.92 4.37 14.72
CA GLY A 233 -9.09 4.20 15.91
C GLY A 233 -9.24 2.81 16.55
N ASP A 234 -9.43 2.78 17.86
CA ASP A 234 -9.53 1.55 18.65
C ASP A 234 -10.71 0.65 18.24
N ASP A 235 -11.84 1.24 17.83
CA ASP A 235 -13.01 0.48 17.40
C ASP A 235 -12.72 -0.31 16.11
N ALA A 236 -12.08 0.34 15.13
CA ALA A 236 -11.65 -0.30 13.90
C ALA A 236 -10.50 -1.28 14.13
N LEU A 237 -9.55 -0.97 15.04
CA LEU A 237 -8.48 -1.87 15.43
C LEU A 237 -9.03 -3.20 15.95
N ALA A 238 -10.08 -3.15 16.79
CA ALA A 238 -10.75 -4.34 17.29
C ALA A 238 -11.43 -5.16 16.17
N ALA A 239 -11.95 -4.50 15.14
CA ALA A 239 -12.52 -5.19 13.98
C ALA A 239 -11.43 -5.87 13.15
N VAL A 240 -10.34 -5.16 12.84
CA VAL A 240 -9.20 -5.68 12.05
C VAL A 240 -8.52 -6.85 12.78
N GLY A 241 -8.43 -6.81 14.11
CA GLY A 241 -7.87 -7.89 14.92
C GLY A 241 -8.61 -9.24 14.79
N ARG A 242 -9.82 -9.24 14.24
CA ARG A 242 -10.59 -10.46 13.94
C ARG A 242 -10.41 -10.95 12.49
N VAL A 243 -9.71 -10.21 11.66
CA VAL A 243 -9.47 -10.57 10.26
C VAL A 243 -8.28 -11.53 10.19
N ALA A 244 -8.54 -12.77 9.85
CA ALA A 244 -7.51 -13.81 9.81
C ALA A 244 -6.34 -13.43 8.88
N GLY A 245 -5.12 -13.56 9.37
CA GLY A 245 -3.89 -13.26 8.64
C GLY A 245 -3.49 -11.79 8.60
N TYR A 246 -4.28 -10.89 9.21
CA TYR A 246 -3.93 -9.46 9.32
C TYR A 246 -3.59 -9.09 10.75
N ALA A 247 -2.65 -8.15 10.88
CA ALA A 247 -2.28 -7.55 12.14
C ALA A 247 -2.15 -6.04 11.98
N ALA A 248 -2.54 -5.28 12.99
CA ALA A 248 -2.55 -3.83 12.96
C ALA A 248 -1.80 -3.22 14.15
N TYR A 249 -1.20 -2.06 13.89
CA TYR A 249 -0.51 -1.22 14.87
C TYR A 249 -1.00 0.21 14.73
N LEU A 250 -1.43 0.79 15.85
CA LEU A 250 -2.04 2.11 15.94
C LEU A 250 -1.19 3.02 16.82
N ILE A 251 -0.85 4.19 16.32
CA ILE A 251 -0.30 5.31 17.08
C ILE A 251 -1.40 6.35 17.21
N ARG A 252 -1.83 6.64 18.44
CA ARG A 252 -2.88 7.63 18.72
C ARG A 252 -2.33 9.06 18.69
N PRO A 253 -3.20 10.09 18.59
CA PRO A 253 -2.76 11.49 18.59
C PRO A 253 -2.00 11.93 19.84
N ASP A 254 -2.20 11.27 20.98
CA ASP A 254 -1.47 11.52 22.24
C ASP A 254 -0.10 10.82 22.29
N GLY A 255 0.26 10.06 21.26
CA GLY A 255 1.51 9.32 21.19
C GLY A 255 1.46 7.94 21.80
N SER A 256 0.35 7.54 22.40
CA SER A 256 0.19 6.17 22.92
C SER A 256 0.04 5.17 21.75
N GLU A 257 0.54 3.96 21.96
CA GLU A 257 0.64 2.93 20.93
C GLU A 257 -0.09 1.66 21.36
N THR A 258 -0.66 0.96 20.40
CA THR A 258 -1.31 -0.35 20.62
C THR A 258 -1.31 -1.17 19.35
N GLY A 259 -1.56 -2.48 19.46
CA GLY A 259 -1.65 -3.36 18.29
C GLY A 259 -2.44 -4.62 18.59
N THR A 260 -2.83 -5.31 17.52
CA THR A 260 -3.59 -6.58 17.62
C THR A 260 -2.71 -7.80 17.90
N GLY A 261 -1.39 -7.63 18.00
CA GLY A 261 -0.41 -8.72 17.94
C GLY A 261 -0.13 -9.16 16.50
N GLY A 262 0.90 -9.99 16.30
CA GLY A 262 1.26 -10.52 14.96
C GLY A 262 2.19 -9.63 14.14
N ILE A 263 2.42 -8.37 14.50
CA ILE A 263 3.49 -7.56 13.91
C ILE A 263 4.79 -7.80 14.68
N THR A 264 5.81 -8.26 13.96
CA THR A 264 7.13 -8.49 14.53
C THR A 264 8.02 -7.29 14.30
N PHE A 265 8.25 -6.52 15.35
CA PHE A 265 9.26 -5.46 15.37
C PHE A 265 10.65 -6.09 15.49
N VAL A 266 11.60 -5.51 14.77
CA VAL A 266 13.02 -5.91 14.81
C VAL A 266 13.86 -4.73 15.31
N SER A 267 14.86 -5.06 16.11
CA SER A 267 15.86 -4.12 16.64
C SER A 267 16.93 -3.77 15.59
#